data_2c117dfa8a4040da1d2d1d9b0444b997
#
_entry.id   2c117dfa8a4040da1d2d1d9b0444b997
#
_cell.length_a   1.000
_cell.length_b   1.000
_cell.length_c   1.000
_cell.angle_alpha   90.00
_cell.angle_beta   90.00
_cell.angle_gamma   90.00
#
_symmetry.space_group_name_H-M   'P 1'
#
loop_
_entity.id
_entity.type
_entity.pdbx_description
1 polymer ?
#
loop_
_entity_poly.entity_id
_entity_poly.type
_entity_poly.pdbx_seq_one_letter_code
_entity_poly.pdbx_strand_id
1 'polypeptide(L)'
;MKRIRTALCLILAAALLAGCAFLPSDSEPETPAPTDPLTGFALQWQGQRPVAVAIENSTASTTQWGLSSASVVLEALTKVGTSTELCLVYPALAATPKVGPVAAGQDIYWRLLVGQQPIPVQRGGGQFDQNFLDYYSIRAVDALEAGRTAFDCGSEWSNAPLWYTSGKAISKVLDELSISSALTESRVTSVVSAAADSASSGADA
;
A
#
# COMPACT_ATOMS: atom_id res chain seq x y z
N MET A 1 23.89 41.10 61.32
CA MET A 1 23.36 41.65 60.04
C MET A 1 24.18 41.22 58.80
N LYS A 2 25.52 41.24 58.80
CA LYS A 2 26.34 40.84 57.65
C LYS A 2 26.12 39.38 57.25
N ARG A 3 26.00 38.39 58.17
CA ARG A 3 25.84 36.98 57.91
C ARG A 3 24.47 36.62 57.27
N ILE A 4 23.41 37.40 57.61
CA ILE A 4 22.09 37.21 57.03
C ILE A 4 22.04 37.66 55.55
N ARG A 5 22.74 38.76 55.25
CA ARG A 5 22.85 39.27 53.86
C ARG A 5 23.62 38.32 52.95
N THR A 6 24.67 37.69 53.49
CA THR A 6 25.46 36.69 52.71
C THR A 6 24.64 35.42 52.47
N ALA A 7 23.87 34.94 53.41
CA ALA A 7 23.01 33.79 53.26
C ALA A 7 21.88 34.06 52.25
N LEU A 8 21.30 35.25 52.25
CA LEU A 8 20.23 35.63 51.31
C LEU A 8 20.75 35.73 49.87
N CYS A 9 21.97 36.26 49.67
CA CYS A 9 22.61 36.32 48.34
C CYS A 9 22.94 34.91 47.79
N LEU A 10 23.35 33.98 48.65
CA LEU A 10 23.62 32.59 48.23
C LEU A 10 22.35 31.83 47.82
N ILE A 11 21.25 32.05 48.52
CA ILE A 11 19.94 31.46 48.19
C ILE A 11 19.41 32.04 46.85
N LEU A 12 19.58 33.36 46.64
CA LEU A 12 19.17 33.98 45.37
C LEU A 12 20.00 33.51 44.19
N ALA A 13 21.32 33.35 44.38
CA ALA A 13 22.21 32.81 43.34
C ALA A 13 21.89 31.34 43.01
N ALA A 14 21.55 30.52 44.01
CA ALA A 14 21.12 29.11 43.81
C ALA A 14 19.77 29.02 43.06
N ALA A 15 18.84 29.94 43.33
CA ALA A 15 17.56 29.98 42.65
C ALA A 15 17.69 30.42 41.18
N LEU A 16 18.63 31.32 40.88
CA LEU A 16 18.90 31.71 39.49
C LEU A 16 19.60 30.60 38.66
N LEU A 17 20.43 29.77 39.28
CA LEU A 17 21.06 28.62 38.64
C LEU A 17 20.09 27.46 38.40
N ALA A 18 19.10 27.29 39.26
CA ALA A 18 18.05 26.29 39.07
C ALA A 18 17.03 26.65 37.97
N GLY A 19 16.87 27.93 37.66
CA GLY A 19 15.96 28.43 36.62
C GLY A 19 16.39 28.07 35.19
N CYS A 20 17.68 27.83 34.95
CA CYS A 20 18.19 27.45 33.62
C CYS A 20 17.96 25.98 33.27
N ALA A 21 17.56 25.12 34.24
CA ALA A 21 17.27 23.70 33.97
C ALA A 21 15.82 23.43 33.50
N PHE A 22 14.99 24.49 33.48
CA PHE A 22 13.58 24.39 33.02
C PHE A 22 13.32 25.20 31.74
N LEU A 23 14.33 25.42 30.93
CA LEU A 23 14.05 25.82 29.55
C LEU A 23 13.45 24.60 28.84
N PRO A 24 12.25 24.71 28.23
CA PRO A 24 11.76 23.65 27.37
C PRO A 24 12.86 23.40 26.35
N SER A 25 13.32 22.15 26.31
CA SER A 25 14.20 21.67 25.26
C SER A 25 13.55 22.08 23.93
N ASP A 26 14.25 22.85 23.10
CA ASP A 26 13.82 23.08 21.74
C ASP A 26 13.45 21.70 21.21
N SER A 27 12.17 21.46 21.03
CA SER A 27 11.68 20.24 20.39
C SER A 27 12.33 20.26 19.01
N GLU A 28 13.28 19.36 18.81
CA GLU A 28 13.82 19.07 17.50
C GLU A 28 12.63 18.93 16.55
N PRO A 29 12.63 19.62 15.40
CA PRO A 29 11.48 19.60 14.51
C PRO A 29 11.14 18.13 14.22
N GLU A 30 9.95 17.70 14.66
CA GLU A 30 9.49 16.34 14.45
C GLU A 30 9.54 16.08 12.94
N THR A 31 10.42 15.15 12.53
CA THR A 31 10.45 14.70 11.14
C THR A 31 9.06 14.16 10.82
N PRO A 32 8.35 14.69 9.82
CA PRO A 32 7.03 14.24 9.49
C PRO A 32 7.00 12.71 9.33
N ALA A 33 6.01 12.06 9.91
CA ALA A 33 5.86 10.62 9.78
C ALA A 33 5.78 10.25 8.28
N PRO A 34 6.48 9.20 7.84
CA PRO A 34 6.45 8.81 6.44
C PRO A 34 5.02 8.49 6.00
N THR A 35 4.65 8.95 4.81
CA THR A 35 3.33 8.73 4.22
C THR A 35 3.39 7.68 3.12
N ASP A 36 2.28 6.98 2.94
CA ASP A 36 2.11 6.06 1.82
C ASP A 36 1.96 6.85 0.52
N PRO A 37 2.83 6.62 -0.48
CA PRO A 37 2.84 7.43 -1.70
C PRO A 37 1.62 7.21 -2.62
N LEU A 38 0.80 6.18 -2.38
CA LEU A 38 -0.45 5.96 -3.11
C LEU A 38 -1.62 6.71 -2.48
N THR A 39 -1.66 6.80 -1.15
CA THR A 39 -2.83 7.28 -0.42
C THR A 39 -2.60 8.61 0.26
N GLY A 40 -1.33 9.00 0.50
CA GLY A 40 -0.97 10.17 1.31
C GLY A 40 -1.21 9.99 2.81
N PHE A 41 -1.76 8.87 3.27
CA PHE A 41 -1.94 8.58 4.69
C PHE A 41 -0.66 8.07 5.34
N ALA A 42 -0.64 8.04 6.67
CA ALA A 42 0.51 7.52 7.43
C ALA A 42 0.90 6.10 6.98
N LEU A 43 2.19 5.91 6.69
CA LEU A 43 2.72 4.64 6.22
C LEU A 43 2.78 3.63 7.37
N GLN A 44 1.85 2.68 7.37
CA GLN A 44 1.77 1.62 8.39
C GLN A 44 2.69 0.43 8.12
N TRP A 45 3.03 0.18 6.83
CA TRP A 45 3.73 -1.02 6.37
C TRP A 45 5.06 -0.65 5.69
N GLN A 46 5.99 -0.10 6.48
CA GLN A 46 7.31 0.29 5.98
C GLN A 46 8.08 -0.90 5.42
N GLY A 47 8.75 -0.69 4.29
CA GLY A 47 9.56 -1.72 3.65
C GLY A 47 8.77 -2.90 3.05
N GLN A 48 7.44 -2.83 3.01
CA GLN A 48 6.59 -3.85 2.41
C GLN A 48 6.11 -3.44 1.03
N ARG A 49 6.05 -4.40 0.12
CA ARG A 49 5.43 -4.21 -1.19
C ARG A 49 3.91 -4.24 -1.08
N PRO A 50 3.18 -3.34 -1.75
CA PRO A 50 1.73 -3.45 -1.85
C PRO A 50 1.33 -4.69 -2.66
N VAL A 51 0.13 -5.18 -2.41
CA VAL A 51 -0.48 -6.29 -3.17
C VAL A 51 -1.57 -5.72 -4.05
N ALA A 52 -1.51 -5.97 -5.35
CA ALA A 52 -2.47 -5.48 -6.33
C ALA A 52 -3.21 -6.66 -6.96
N VAL A 53 -4.51 -6.76 -6.72
CA VAL A 53 -5.34 -7.91 -7.12
C VAL A 53 -6.33 -7.50 -8.19
N ALA A 54 -6.24 -8.12 -9.37
CA ALA A 54 -7.24 -7.96 -10.43
C ALA A 54 -8.55 -8.64 -10.03
N ILE A 55 -9.67 -7.92 -10.12
CA ILE A 55 -10.99 -8.34 -9.64
C ILE A 55 -12.02 -8.23 -10.75
N GLU A 56 -12.83 -9.28 -10.89
CA GLU A 56 -13.94 -9.30 -11.82
C GLU A 56 -15.06 -8.35 -11.38
N ASN A 57 -15.49 -7.50 -12.31
CA ASN A 57 -16.58 -6.53 -12.12
C ASN A 57 -17.75 -6.83 -13.07
N SER A 58 -18.09 -8.10 -13.24
CA SER A 58 -19.24 -8.51 -14.05
C SER A 58 -20.51 -8.65 -13.20
N THR A 59 -21.67 -8.56 -13.85
CA THR A 59 -22.95 -8.82 -13.21
C THR A 59 -23.12 -10.27 -12.74
N ALA A 60 -22.29 -11.19 -13.24
CA ALA A 60 -22.24 -12.58 -12.78
C ALA A 60 -21.52 -12.72 -11.43
N SER A 61 -20.67 -11.77 -11.09
CA SER A 61 -19.93 -11.70 -9.83
C SER A 61 -20.76 -11.02 -8.74
N THR A 62 -21.65 -11.76 -8.12
CA THR A 62 -22.59 -11.21 -7.12
C THR A 62 -21.93 -10.83 -5.79
N THR A 63 -20.72 -11.31 -5.52
CA THR A 63 -20.00 -11.04 -4.27
C THR A 63 -18.54 -10.67 -4.56
N GLN A 64 -18.16 -9.45 -4.23
CA GLN A 64 -16.78 -8.98 -4.29
C GLN A 64 -16.20 -8.90 -2.88
N TRP A 65 -15.32 -9.85 -2.55
CA TRP A 65 -14.64 -9.84 -1.25
C TRP A 65 -13.44 -8.89 -1.26
N GLY A 66 -13.24 -8.21 -0.15
CA GLY A 66 -12.07 -7.39 0.10
C GLY A 66 -12.16 -5.95 -0.40
N LEU A 67 -13.17 -5.58 -1.19
CA LEU A 67 -13.32 -4.25 -1.79
C LEU A 67 -13.24 -3.12 -0.76
N SER A 68 -13.97 -3.23 0.34
CA SER A 68 -14.01 -2.20 1.39
C SER A 68 -12.73 -2.06 2.21
N SER A 69 -11.81 -3.01 2.09
CA SER A 69 -10.52 -3.01 2.81
C SER A 69 -9.36 -2.58 1.91
N ALA A 70 -9.59 -2.32 0.65
CA ALA A 70 -8.56 -1.85 -0.27
C ALA A 70 -8.19 -0.40 0.07
N SER A 71 -6.88 -0.09 0.05
CA SER A 71 -6.38 1.28 0.19
C SER A 71 -6.65 2.12 -1.06
N VAL A 72 -6.60 1.47 -2.22
CA VAL A 72 -6.89 2.09 -3.53
C VAL A 72 -7.68 1.10 -4.37
N VAL A 73 -8.63 1.61 -5.12
CA VAL A 73 -9.39 0.87 -6.13
C VAL A 73 -9.16 1.56 -7.47
N LEU A 74 -8.61 0.81 -8.41
CA LEU A 74 -8.48 1.24 -9.80
C LEU A 74 -9.58 0.57 -10.62
N GLU A 75 -10.25 1.32 -11.47
CA GLU A 75 -11.22 0.81 -12.43
C GLU A 75 -10.74 1.09 -13.84
N ALA A 76 -10.76 0.10 -14.70
CA ALA A 76 -10.36 0.22 -16.10
C ALA A 76 -11.31 -0.50 -17.03
N LEU A 77 -11.44 0.04 -18.26
CA LEU A 77 -12.16 -0.62 -19.35
C LEU A 77 -11.35 -1.82 -19.84
N THR A 78 -11.96 -3.00 -19.85
CA THR A 78 -11.33 -4.25 -20.30
C THR A 78 -11.74 -4.68 -21.69
N LYS A 79 -12.93 -4.24 -22.12
CA LYS A 79 -13.43 -4.43 -23.49
C LYS A 79 -14.01 -3.13 -23.99
N VAL A 80 -13.71 -2.82 -25.25
CA VAL A 80 -14.17 -1.59 -25.91
C VAL A 80 -15.66 -1.36 -25.65
N GLY A 81 -15.94 -0.40 -24.77
CA GLY A 81 -17.26 0.17 -24.55
C GLY A 81 -18.27 -0.64 -23.75
N THR A 82 -17.90 -1.80 -23.14
CA THR A 82 -18.92 -2.67 -22.57
C THR A 82 -18.72 -3.16 -21.13
N SER A 83 -17.49 -3.21 -20.64
CA SER A 83 -17.25 -3.70 -19.27
C SER A 83 -16.00 -3.09 -18.65
N THR A 84 -16.04 -2.93 -17.34
CA THR A 84 -14.89 -2.56 -16.52
C THR A 84 -14.48 -3.74 -15.65
N GLU A 85 -13.23 -3.76 -15.26
CA GLU A 85 -12.68 -4.59 -14.18
C GLU A 85 -12.01 -3.71 -13.15
N LEU A 86 -11.77 -4.25 -11.97
CA LEU A 86 -11.17 -3.52 -10.86
C LEU A 86 -9.78 -4.09 -10.55
N CYS A 87 -8.93 -3.23 -10.00
CA CYS A 87 -7.72 -3.65 -9.31
C CYS A 87 -7.74 -3.11 -7.88
N LEU A 88 -7.70 -3.99 -6.90
CA LEU A 88 -7.70 -3.65 -5.49
C LEU A 88 -6.26 -3.65 -4.97
N VAL A 89 -5.84 -2.54 -4.37
CA VAL A 89 -4.49 -2.39 -3.85
C VAL A 89 -4.52 -2.39 -2.32
N TYR A 90 -3.74 -3.27 -1.72
CA TYR A 90 -3.54 -3.39 -0.28
C TYR A 90 -2.10 -3.01 0.09
N PRO A 91 -1.86 -2.40 1.24
CA PRO A 91 -0.53 -1.86 1.57
C PRO A 91 0.53 -2.93 1.83
N ALA A 92 0.13 -4.16 2.14
CA ALA A 92 1.03 -5.29 2.40
C ALA A 92 0.25 -6.61 2.35
N LEU A 93 0.98 -7.74 2.29
CA LEU A 93 0.39 -9.09 2.39
C LEU A 93 -0.44 -9.27 3.65
N ALA A 94 0.08 -8.84 4.81
CA ALA A 94 -0.61 -8.98 6.09
C ALA A 94 -1.91 -8.17 6.15
N ALA A 95 -2.04 -7.11 5.35
CA ALA A 95 -3.22 -6.28 5.24
C ALA A 95 -4.21 -6.76 4.15
N THR A 96 -3.87 -7.82 3.40
CA THR A 96 -4.71 -8.35 2.33
C THR A 96 -5.70 -9.38 2.89
N PRO A 97 -7.00 -9.05 2.99
CA PRO A 97 -8.02 -9.96 3.51
C PRO A 97 -8.34 -11.06 2.50
N LYS A 98 -9.44 -11.80 2.71
CA LYS A 98 -10.04 -12.59 1.63
C LYS A 98 -10.44 -11.64 0.51
N VAL A 99 -9.97 -11.88 -0.71
CA VAL A 99 -10.16 -11.04 -1.88
C VAL A 99 -10.52 -11.87 -3.12
N GLY A 100 -11.43 -11.35 -3.92
CA GLY A 100 -11.92 -11.96 -5.16
C GLY A 100 -13.35 -11.54 -5.48
N PRO A 101 -13.89 -11.98 -6.64
CA PRO A 101 -13.33 -12.97 -7.58
C PRO A 101 -12.11 -12.41 -8.33
N VAL A 102 -11.03 -13.19 -8.38
CA VAL A 102 -9.80 -12.79 -9.07
C VAL A 102 -9.99 -12.92 -10.57
N ALA A 103 -9.72 -11.82 -11.27
CA ALA A 103 -9.83 -11.69 -12.72
C ALA A 103 -8.50 -11.88 -13.44
N ALA A 104 -8.54 -11.83 -14.75
CA ALA A 104 -7.36 -11.75 -15.59
C ALA A 104 -6.58 -10.45 -15.34
N GLY A 105 -5.26 -10.52 -15.43
CA GLY A 105 -4.39 -9.35 -15.36
C GLY A 105 -4.60 -8.42 -16.54
N GLN A 106 -4.47 -7.13 -16.29
CA GLN A 106 -4.54 -6.08 -17.30
C GLN A 106 -3.30 -5.19 -17.20
N ASP A 107 -2.59 -5.00 -18.28
CA ASP A 107 -1.36 -4.19 -18.32
C ASP A 107 -1.56 -2.75 -17.82
N ILE A 108 -2.76 -2.21 -17.99
CA ILE A 108 -3.10 -0.85 -17.51
C ILE A 108 -2.91 -0.71 -16.00
N TYR A 109 -3.23 -1.73 -15.20
CA TYR A 109 -3.04 -1.68 -13.75
C TYR A 109 -1.56 -1.65 -13.38
N TRP A 110 -0.79 -2.50 -14.04
CA TRP A 110 0.64 -2.60 -13.77
C TRP A 110 1.39 -1.36 -14.23
N ARG A 111 0.97 -0.73 -15.33
CA ARG A 111 1.51 0.56 -15.79
C ARG A 111 1.29 1.67 -14.76
N LEU A 112 0.10 1.74 -14.17
CA LEU A 112 -0.23 2.72 -13.14
C LEU A 112 0.52 2.47 -11.82
N LEU A 113 0.82 1.22 -11.52
CA LEU A 113 1.37 0.81 -10.23
C LEU A 113 2.85 0.45 -10.25
N VAL A 114 3.54 0.42 -11.40
CA VAL A 114 4.92 -0.05 -11.51
C VAL A 114 5.88 0.69 -10.57
N GLY A 115 5.70 1.99 -10.40
CA GLY A 115 6.49 2.81 -9.46
C GLY A 115 6.24 2.49 -7.98
N GLN A 116 5.19 1.72 -7.68
CA GLN A 116 4.87 1.25 -6.33
C GLN A 116 5.42 -0.14 -6.05
N GLN A 117 6.00 -0.81 -7.05
CA GLN A 117 6.55 -2.17 -6.98
C GLN A 117 5.52 -3.18 -6.42
N PRO A 118 4.28 -3.24 -6.92
CA PRO A 118 3.28 -4.12 -6.37
C PRO A 118 3.65 -5.59 -6.55
N ILE A 119 3.03 -6.46 -5.76
CA ILE A 119 2.93 -7.89 -6.05
C ILE A 119 1.63 -8.05 -6.85
N PRO A 120 1.68 -8.27 -8.17
CA PRO A 120 0.49 -8.50 -8.97
C PRO A 120 -0.13 -9.84 -8.64
N VAL A 121 -1.46 -9.87 -8.54
CA VAL A 121 -2.25 -11.10 -8.29
C VAL A 121 -3.36 -11.16 -9.33
N GLN A 122 -3.38 -12.24 -10.10
CA GLN A 122 -4.27 -12.37 -11.25
C GLN A 122 -4.66 -13.83 -11.51
N ARG A 123 -5.55 -14.05 -12.45
CA ARG A 123 -5.93 -15.35 -13.00
C ARG A 123 -5.70 -15.36 -14.52
N GLY A 124 -4.47 -15.62 -14.92
CA GLY A 124 -4.04 -15.43 -16.30
C GLY A 124 -4.02 -13.96 -16.70
N GLY A 125 -3.67 -13.71 -17.94
CA GLY A 125 -3.62 -12.38 -18.55
C GLY A 125 -3.58 -12.49 -20.06
N GLY A 126 -3.91 -11.39 -20.74
CA GLY A 126 -3.77 -11.29 -22.18
C GLY A 126 -2.31 -11.07 -22.61
N GLN A 127 -2.08 -11.03 -23.93
CA GLN A 127 -0.73 -10.83 -24.47
C GLN A 127 -0.10 -9.51 -24.03
N PHE A 128 -0.88 -8.43 -23.90
CA PHE A 128 -0.37 -7.13 -23.45
C PHE A 128 0.06 -7.17 -21.98
N ASP A 129 -0.72 -7.84 -21.13
CA ASP A 129 -0.41 -8.08 -19.74
C ASP A 129 0.93 -8.84 -19.62
N GLN A 130 1.03 -9.97 -20.29
CA GLN A 130 2.23 -10.81 -20.29
C GLN A 130 3.45 -10.05 -20.78
N ASN A 131 3.35 -9.35 -21.92
CA ASN A 131 4.45 -8.55 -22.47
C ASN A 131 4.92 -7.46 -21.49
N PHE A 132 3.99 -6.85 -20.74
CA PHE A 132 4.36 -5.82 -19.75
C PHE A 132 5.11 -6.44 -18.58
N LEU A 133 4.58 -7.53 -18.01
CA LEU A 133 5.22 -8.23 -16.91
C LEU A 133 6.64 -8.72 -17.28
N ASP A 134 6.78 -9.30 -18.46
CA ASP A 134 8.07 -9.79 -18.99
C ASP A 134 9.06 -8.64 -19.20
N TYR A 135 8.63 -7.54 -19.81
CA TYR A 135 9.48 -6.39 -20.08
C TYR A 135 10.07 -5.77 -18.81
N TYR A 136 9.28 -5.69 -17.74
CA TYR A 136 9.72 -5.15 -16.47
C TYR A 136 10.26 -6.21 -15.51
N SER A 137 10.33 -7.47 -15.95
CA SER A 137 10.74 -8.62 -15.11
C SER A 137 9.90 -8.72 -13.82
N ILE A 138 8.61 -8.45 -13.93
CA ILE A 138 7.67 -8.52 -12.82
C ILE A 138 7.06 -9.92 -12.80
N ARG A 139 7.22 -10.61 -11.67
CA ARG A 139 6.56 -11.89 -11.43
C ARG A 139 5.21 -11.66 -10.76
N ALA A 140 4.16 -12.20 -11.34
CA ALA A 140 2.81 -12.20 -10.76
C ALA A 140 2.54 -13.48 -9.97
N VAL A 141 1.66 -13.40 -8.98
CA VAL A 141 1.02 -14.57 -8.37
C VAL A 141 -0.21 -14.90 -9.21
N ASP A 142 -0.05 -15.84 -10.12
CA ASP A 142 -1.08 -16.22 -11.07
C ASP A 142 -1.82 -17.48 -10.62
N ALA A 143 -3.15 -17.43 -10.60
CA ALA A 143 -3.98 -18.56 -10.17
C ALA A 143 -3.83 -19.78 -11.09
N LEU A 144 -3.50 -19.59 -12.36
CA LEU A 144 -3.27 -20.70 -13.30
C LEU A 144 -1.95 -21.45 -13.02
N GLU A 145 -0.98 -20.78 -12.40
CA GLU A 145 0.31 -21.35 -11.99
C GLU A 145 0.27 -21.86 -10.54
N ALA A 146 -0.09 -20.98 -9.59
CA ALA A 146 -0.08 -21.27 -8.16
C ALA A 146 -1.23 -22.21 -7.71
N GLY A 147 -2.30 -22.28 -8.48
CA GLY A 147 -3.41 -23.18 -8.22
C GLY A 147 -3.99 -23.05 -6.80
N ARG A 148 -4.39 -24.19 -6.23
CA ARG A 148 -5.01 -24.27 -4.89
C ARG A 148 -4.06 -24.00 -3.74
N THR A 149 -2.78 -23.85 -3.96
CA THR A 149 -1.84 -23.49 -2.92
C THR A 149 -2.07 -22.04 -2.44
N ALA A 150 -2.31 -21.13 -3.38
CA ALA A 150 -2.54 -19.71 -3.11
C ALA A 150 -3.99 -19.27 -3.34
N PHE A 151 -4.82 -20.06 -4.02
CA PHE A 151 -6.17 -19.68 -4.37
C PHE A 151 -7.18 -20.74 -3.96
N ASP A 152 -8.39 -20.31 -3.69
CA ASP A 152 -9.55 -21.18 -3.50
C ASP A 152 -10.61 -20.80 -4.53
N CYS A 153 -11.33 -21.80 -5.03
CA CYS A 153 -12.41 -21.64 -5.99
C CYS A 153 -13.69 -22.37 -5.56
N GLY A 154 -13.77 -22.75 -4.27
CA GLY A 154 -14.85 -23.56 -3.75
C GLY A 154 -14.85 -24.99 -4.31
N SER A 155 -16.00 -25.62 -4.36
CA SER A 155 -16.16 -26.98 -4.89
C SER A 155 -16.28 -27.02 -6.42
N GLU A 156 -16.49 -25.90 -7.08
CA GLU A 156 -16.82 -25.83 -8.50
C GLU A 156 -15.63 -25.36 -9.35
N TRP A 157 -14.79 -26.29 -9.76
CA TRP A 157 -13.73 -26.02 -10.73
C TRP A 157 -14.23 -25.88 -12.18
N SER A 158 -15.49 -26.16 -12.45
CA SER A 158 -15.87 -26.57 -13.79
C SER A 158 -16.50 -25.50 -14.68
N ASN A 159 -17.19 -24.47 -14.19
CA ASN A 159 -18.03 -23.64 -15.09
C ASN A 159 -17.98 -22.12 -14.89
N ALA A 160 -16.87 -21.54 -14.57
CA ALA A 160 -16.56 -20.17 -14.16
C ALA A 160 -16.36 -20.08 -12.66
N PRO A 161 -15.32 -20.73 -12.15
CA PRO A 161 -15.05 -20.74 -10.71
C PRO A 161 -14.73 -19.32 -10.23
N LEU A 162 -15.40 -18.92 -9.15
CA LEU A 162 -15.07 -17.68 -8.46
C LEU A 162 -13.78 -17.91 -7.67
N TRP A 163 -12.65 -17.48 -8.24
CA TRP A 163 -11.36 -17.60 -7.61
C TRP A 163 -11.17 -16.52 -6.57
N TYR A 164 -10.71 -16.88 -5.39
CA TYR A 164 -10.36 -15.93 -4.34
C TYR A 164 -9.07 -16.33 -3.63
N THR A 165 -8.43 -15.37 -3.02
CA THR A 165 -7.17 -15.54 -2.29
C THR A 165 -7.15 -14.70 -1.02
N SER A 166 -6.01 -14.64 -0.35
CA SER A 166 -5.72 -13.75 0.77
C SER A 166 -4.22 -13.58 0.91
N GLY A 167 -3.76 -12.55 1.62
CA GLY A 167 -2.33 -12.37 1.85
C GLY A 167 -1.67 -13.58 2.49
N LYS A 168 -2.36 -14.26 3.42
CA LYS A 168 -1.90 -15.52 4.02
C LYS A 168 -1.78 -16.65 2.99
N ALA A 169 -2.66 -16.72 2.02
CA ALA A 169 -2.60 -17.74 0.97
C ALA A 169 -1.48 -17.42 -0.03
N ILE A 170 -1.38 -16.17 -0.45
CA ILE A 170 -0.31 -15.68 -1.34
C ILE A 170 1.08 -15.94 -0.74
N SER A 171 1.27 -15.68 0.55
CA SER A 171 2.58 -15.87 1.19
C SER A 171 3.14 -17.29 1.11
N LYS A 172 2.31 -18.30 0.87
CA LYS A 172 2.74 -19.71 0.76
C LYS A 172 3.51 -20.02 -0.52
N VAL A 173 3.34 -19.21 -1.56
CA VAL A 173 3.93 -19.45 -2.88
C VAL A 173 5.02 -18.46 -3.25
N LEU A 174 5.27 -17.44 -2.42
CA LEU A 174 6.22 -16.38 -2.76
C LEU A 174 7.65 -16.90 -2.97
N ASP A 175 8.11 -17.79 -2.11
CA ASP A 175 9.46 -18.36 -2.21
C ASP A 175 9.60 -19.21 -3.47
N GLU A 176 8.61 -20.05 -3.76
CA GLU A 176 8.57 -20.89 -4.97
C GLU A 176 8.58 -20.03 -6.24
N LEU A 177 7.83 -18.94 -6.23
CA LEU A 177 7.74 -17.99 -7.34
C LEU A 177 8.91 -16.99 -7.37
N SER A 178 9.84 -17.04 -6.40
CA SER A 178 10.93 -16.08 -6.25
C SER A 178 10.46 -14.62 -6.16
N ILE A 179 9.35 -14.39 -5.47
CA ILE A 179 8.77 -13.06 -5.25
C ILE A 179 9.10 -12.57 -3.84
N SER A 180 9.83 -11.45 -3.73
CA SER A 180 10.05 -10.79 -2.43
C SER A 180 8.82 -9.98 -2.02
N SER A 181 8.42 -10.06 -0.76
CA SER A 181 7.43 -9.16 -0.16
C SER A 181 8.02 -7.85 0.35
N ALA A 182 9.35 -7.75 0.41
CA ALA A 182 10.05 -6.55 0.81
C ALA A 182 10.30 -5.62 -0.37
N LEU A 183 10.21 -4.32 -0.14
CA LEU A 183 10.66 -3.31 -1.08
C LEU A 183 12.17 -3.35 -1.22
N THR A 184 12.66 -3.34 -2.45
CA THR A 184 14.10 -3.26 -2.76
C THR A 184 14.57 -1.82 -2.93
N GLU A 185 13.66 -0.92 -3.32
CA GLU A 185 13.92 0.48 -3.57
C GLU A 185 12.79 1.35 -2.98
N SER A 186 13.03 2.65 -2.85
CA SER A 186 11.99 3.58 -2.45
C SER A 186 10.88 3.63 -3.51
N ARG A 187 9.63 3.62 -3.05
CA ARG A 187 8.48 3.78 -3.95
C ARG A 187 8.45 5.19 -4.53
N VAL A 188 8.09 5.29 -5.79
CA VAL A 188 7.90 6.58 -6.45
C VAL A 188 6.61 7.23 -5.91
N THR A 189 6.68 8.51 -5.57
CA THR A 189 5.50 9.29 -5.18
C THR A 189 4.45 9.26 -6.30
N SER A 190 3.22 8.91 -5.98
CA SER A 190 2.15 8.86 -6.96
C SER A 190 1.68 10.27 -7.34
N VAL A 191 0.98 10.37 -8.47
CA VAL A 191 0.39 11.61 -8.98
C VAL A 191 -0.59 12.27 -7.98
N VAL A 192 -1.13 11.51 -7.04
CA VAL A 192 -2.07 11.99 -6.03
C VAL A 192 -1.45 13.02 -5.08
N SER A 193 -0.17 12.89 -4.72
CA SER A 193 0.50 13.87 -3.85
C SER A 193 0.73 15.22 -4.54
N ALA A 194 0.92 15.23 -5.86
CA ALA A 194 1.07 16.48 -6.62
C ALA A 194 -0.25 17.26 -6.72
N ALA A 195 -1.40 16.58 -6.72
CA ALA A 195 -2.71 17.21 -6.74
C ALA A 195 -3.11 17.85 -5.39
N ALA A 196 -2.65 17.27 -4.28
CA ALA A 196 -2.89 17.82 -2.94
C ALA A 196 -2.12 19.14 -2.72
N ASP A 197 -0.87 19.22 -3.17
CA ASP A 197 -0.05 20.44 -3.04
C ASP A 197 -0.58 21.58 -3.93
N SER A 198 -1.12 21.29 -5.09
CA SER A 198 -1.73 22.31 -5.98
C SER A 198 -3.07 22.86 -5.46
N ALA A 199 -3.82 22.07 -4.70
CA ALA A 199 -5.09 22.51 -4.11
C ALA A 199 -4.88 23.43 -2.90
N SER A 200 -3.77 23.31 -2.16
CA SER A 200 -3.46 24.17 -1.01
C SER A 200 -2.97 25.57 -1.40
N SER A 201 -2.43 25.74 -2.62
CA SER A 201 -1.90 27.04 -3.07
C SER A 201 -2.96 27.93 -3.74
N GLY A 202 -4.18 27.45 -3.96
CA GLY A 202 -5.26 28.19 -4.59
C GLY A 202 -6.29 28.84 -3.64
N ALA A 203 -6.11 28.70 -2.32
CA ALA A 203 -7.09 29.17 -1.33
C ALA A 203 -6.84 30.61 -0.83
N ASP A 204 -5.75 31.25 -1.26
CA ASP A 204 -5.35 32.61 -0.83
C ASP A 204 -5.33 33.62 -2.00
N ALA A 205 -6.30 33.54 -2.93
CA ALA A 205 -6.48 34.53 -3.97
C ALA A 205 -7.89 35.14 -3.93
#